data_1052040fbd33579270e7353c829ebdbb
#
_entry.id   1052040fbd33579270e7353c829ebdbb
#
_cell.length_a   1.000
_cell.length_b   1.000
_cell.length_c   1.000
_cell.angle_alpha   90.00
_cell.angle_beta   90.00
_cell.angle_gamma   90.00
#
_symmetry.space_group_name_H-M   'P 1'
#
loop_
_entity.id
_entity.type
_entity.pdbx_description
1 polymer ?
#
loop_
_entity_poly.entity_id
_entity_poly.type
_entity_poly.pdbx_seq_one_letter_code
_entity_poly.pdbx_strand_id
1 'polypeptide(L)'
;MKLLLSILISLTLNASYVKWQGDFEIAHQEALKENKALLVLLVDKHRETTQKLLKTSFMNQKYIDEINKKFISILIIKGQKNSYPVELLYTLEYPTLFFLDKYELNFCPKVSGKITPEILSKKLKECF
;
A
#
# COMPACT_ATOMS: atom_id res chain seq x y z
N MET A 1 -14.92 20.90 -46.00
CA MET A 1 -15.42 19.90 -45.08
C MET A 1 -14.48 19.79 -43.88
N LYS A 2 -14.84 20.42 -42.84
CA LYS A 2 -13.99 20.39 -41.65
C LYS A 2 -14.43 19.26 -40.76
N LEU A 3 -13.65 18.22 -40.73
CA LEU A 3 -13.69 17.24 -39.67
C LEU A 3 -13.29 17.98 -38.40
N LEU A 4 -14.28 18.44 -37.68
CA LEU A 4 -14.12 18.70 -36.28
C LEU A 4 -13.91 17.33 -35.62
N LEU A 5 -12.67 16.90 -35.62
CA LEU A 5 -12.22 15.99 -34.60
C LEU A 5 -12.37 16.74 -33.29
N SER A 6 -13.55 16.68 -32.71
CA SER A 6 -13.63 16.80 -31.30
C SER A 6 -12.86 15.62 -30.76
N ILE A 7 -11.58 15.82 -30.56
CA ILE A 7 -10.82 15.01 -29.66
C ILE A 7 -11.52 15.25 -28.34
N LEU A 8 -12.51 14.42 -28.06
CA LEU A 8 -12.89 14.15 -26.72
C LEU A 8 -11.62 13.58 -26.09
N ILE A 9 -10.78 14.49 -25.65
CA ILE A 9 -9.86 14.16 -24.59
C ILE A 9 -10.79 13.85 -23.42
N SER A 10 -11.21 12.58 -23.37
CA SER A 10 -11.70 12.06 -22.13
C SER A 10 -10.53 12.26 -21.17
N LEU A 11 -10.56 13.36 -20.47
CA LEU A 11 -9.85 13.49 -19.21
C LEU A 11 -10.46 12.41 -18.33
N THR A 12 -9.99 11.18 -18.54
CA THR A 12 -10.10 10.15 -17.53
C THR A 12 -9.31 10.74 -16.37
N LEU A 13 -10.02 11.35 -15.45
CA LEU A 13 -9.55 11.55 -14.11
C LEU A 13 -9.29 10.15 -13.56
N ASN A 14 -8.13 9.61 -13.91
CA ASN A 14 -7.63 8.40 -13.29
C ASN A 14 -7.25 8.83 -11.87
N ALA A 15 -8.26 8.81 -10.98
CA ALA A 15 -7.98 8.85 -9.58
C ALA A 15 -7.12 7.62 -9.30
N SER A 16 -5.83 7.83 -9.10
CA SER A 16 -4.92 6.76 -8.72
C SER A 16 -5.31 6.29 -7.32
N TYR A 17 -5.33 4.99 -7.13
CA TYR A 17 -5.52 4.36 -5.83
C TYR A 17 -4.31 3.52 -5.51
N VAL A 18 -4.02 3.35 -4.23
CA VAL A 18 -3.09 2.31 -3.82
C VAL A 18 -3.71 0.97 -4.21
N LYS A 19 -2.97 0.18 -4.98
CA LYS A 19 -3.44 -1.10 -5.50
C LYS A 19 -3.25 -2.19 -4.44
N TRP A 20 -4.16 -2.25 -3.48
CA TRP A 20 -4.10 -3.21 -2.40
C TRP A 20 -4.37 -4.63 -2.88
N GLN A 21 -3.44 -5.53 -2.61
CA GLN A 21 -3.58 -6.96 -2.80
C GLN A 21 -4.00 -7.62 -1.48
N GLY A 22 -4.77 -8.69 -1.55
CA GLY A 22 -5.22 -9.42 -0.36
C GLY A 22 -4.46 -10.72 -0.09
N ASP A 23 -3.68 -11.19 -1.05
CA ASP A 23 -2.92 -12.44 -0.97
C ASP A 23 -1.43 -12.15 -0.93
N PHE A 24 -0.78 -12.52 0.17
CA PHE A 24 0.65 -12.24 0.39
C PHE A 24 1.53 -12.99 -0.62
N GLU A 25 1.27 -14.26 -0.87
CA GLU A 25 2.10 -15.06 -1.77
C GLU A 25 2.04 -14.56 -3.22
N ILE A 26 0.84 -14.25 -3.70
CA ILE A 26 0.67 -13.68 -5.05
C ILE A 26 1.39 -12.33 -5.14
N ALA A 27 1.24 -11.49 -4.12
CA ALA A 27 1.90 -10.19 -4.08
C ALA A 27 3.43 -10.32 -4.03
N HIS A 28 3.94 -11.29 -3.28
CA HIS A 28 5.38 -11.56 -3.21
C HIS A 28 5.93 -12.00 -4.58
N GLN A 29 5.25 -12.91 -5.27
CA GLN A 29 5.63 -13.32 -6.62
C GLN A 29 5.63 -12.13 -7.59
N GLU A 30 4.65 -11.25 -7.48
CA GLU A 30 4.57 -10.04 -8.28
C GLU A 30 5.73 -9.08 -7.98
N ALA A 31 6.08 -8.92 -6.70
CA ALA A 31 7.22 -8.09 -6.30
C ALA A 31 8.55 -8.61 -6.87
N LEU A 32 8.75 -9.93 -6.86
CA LEU A 32 9.93 -10.55 -7.47
C LEU A 32 9.96 -10.31 -8.98
N LYS A 33 8.83 -10.46 -9.65
CA LYS A 33 8.72 -10.28 -11.11
C LYS A 33 8.95 -8.83 -11.52
N GLU A 34 8.40 -7.88 -10.80
CA GLU A 34 8.46 -6.45 -11.12
C GLU A 34 9.63 -5.72 -10.47
N ASN A 35 10.42 -6.42 -9.65
CA ASN A 35 11.53 -5.85 -8.90
C ASN A 35 11.09 -4.67 -8.01
N LYS A 36 10.04 -4.91 -7.24
CA LYS A 36 9.48 -3.93 -6.30
C LYS A 36 9.58 -4.42 -4.87
N ALA A 37 9.57 -3.50 -3.93
CA ALA A 37 9.46 -3.80 -2.51
C ALA A 37 8.00 -4.11 -2.13
N LEU A 38 7.79 -4.60 -0.92
CA LEU A 38 6.47 -4.92 -0.37
C LEU A 38 6.09 -3.90 0.71
N LEU A 39 4.92 -3.32 0.56
CA LEU A 39 4.31 -2.46 1.56
C LEU A 39 3.14 -3.22 2.17
N VAL A 40 3.25 -3.63 3.42
CA VAL A 40 2.24 -4.49 4.06
C VAL A 40 1.54 -3.73 5.17
N LEU A 41 0.25 -3.49 4.99
CA LEU A 41 -0.61 -2.91 6.02
C LEU A 41 -1.39 -4.03 6.70
N LEU A 42 -1.07 -4.25 7.98
CA LEU A 42 -1.74 -5.23 8.82
C LEU A 42 -2.72 -4.50 9.73
N VAL A 43 -3.99 -4.83 9.60
CA VAL A 43 -5.09 -4.21 10.35
C VAL A 43 -5.85 -5.24 11.16
N ASP A 44 -6.55 -4.78 12.18
CA ASP A 44 -7.48 -5.60 12.94
C ASP A 44 -8.89 -5.59 12.31
N LYS A 45 -9.87 -6.17 12.99
CA LYS A 45 -11.24 -6.28 12.48
C LYS A 45 -12.04 -4.97 12.59
N HIS A 46 -11.49 -3.90 13.13
CA HIS A 46 -12.18 -2.62 13.28
C HIS A 46 -12.27 -1.88 11.96
N ARG A 47 -13.36 -2.10 11.22
CA ARG A 47 -13.60 -1.53 9.89
C ARG A 47 -13.54 -0.01 9.84
N GLU A 48 -14.10 0.65 10.85
CA GLU A 48 -14.16 2.11 10.90
C GLU A 48 -12.77 2.74 10.97
N THR A 49 -11.92 2.22 11.85
CA THR A 49 -10.53 2.67 11.98
C THR A 49 -9.74 2.42 10.70
N THR A 50 -9.89 1.23 10.11
CA THR A 50 -9.24 0.87 8.86
C THR A 50 -9.69 1.76 7.71
N GLN A 51 -11.00 1.97 7.55
CA GLN A 51 -11.53 2.84 6.50
C GLN A 51 -11.06 4.27 6.64
N LYS A 52 -11.04 4.79 7.86
CA LYS A 52 -10.52 6.13 8.14
C LYS A 52 -9.05 6.25 7.75
N LEU A 53 -8.23 5.26 8.12
CA LEU A 53 -6.83 5.21 7.77
C LEU A 53 -6.62 5.21 6.25
N LEU A 54 -7.35 4.35 5.53
CA LEU A 54 -7.26 4.27 4.08
C LEU A 54 -7.65 5.58 3.41
N LYS A 55 -8.68 6.25 3.91
CA LYS A 55 -9.14 7.53 3.36
C LYS A 55 -8.21 8.69 3.67
N THR A 56 -7.63 8.74 4.86
CA THR A 56 -6.82 9.88 5.30
C THR A 56 -5.37 9.77 4.86
N SER A 57 -4.74 8.62 5.07
CA SER A 57 -3.30 8.46 4.85
C SER A 57 -2.96 7.83 3.50
N PHE A 58 -3.80 6.94 2.98
CA PHE A 58 -3.54 6.20 1.76
C PHE A 58 -4.37 6.66 0.54
N MET A 59 -5.10 7.75 0.65
CA MET A 59 -5.79 8.37 -0.49
C MET A 59 -5.23 9.74 -0.87
N ASN A 60 -4.11 10.11 -0.31
CA ASN A 60 -3.44 11.33 -0.70
C ASN A 60 -2.71 11.10 -2.03
N GLN A 61 -3.16 11.76 -3.09
CA GLN A 61 -2.62 11.64 -4.44
C GLN A 61 -1.11 11.90 -4.52
N LYS A 62 -0.59 12.69 -3.59
CA LYS A 62 0.82 13.02 -3.52
C LYS A 62 1.72 11.79 -3.34
N TYR A 63 1.23 10.74 -2.67
CA TYR A 63 2.01 9.53 -2.39
C TYR A 63 1.59 8.32 -3.21
N ILE A 64 0.38 8.31 -3.72
CA ILE A 64 -0.21 7.12 -4.35
C ILE A 64 0.62 6.66 -5.54
N ASP A 65 1.00 7.57 -6.42
CA ASP A 65 1.80 7.23 -7.60
C ASP A 65 3.17 6.69 -7.20
N GLU A 66 3.80 7.28 -6.19
CA GLU A 66 5.08 6.82 -5.66
C GLU A 66 4.97 5.44 -5.03
N ILE A 67 3.94 5.20 -4.22
CA ILE A 67 3.68 3.91 -3.61
C ILE A 67 3.46 2.83 -4.68
N ASN A 68 2.60 3.08 -5.65
CA ASN A 68 2.32 2.12 -6.72
C ASN A 68 3.53 1.85 -7.61
N LYS A 69 4.39 2.83 -7.78
CA LYS A 69 5.60 2.69 -8.59
C LYS A 69 6.68 1.86 -7.90
N LYS A 70 6.85 2.03 -6.60
CA LYS A 70 7.95 1.42 -5.83
C LYS A 70 7.58 0.14 -5.11
N PHE A 71 6.30 -0.07 -4.85
CA PHE A 71 5.81 -1.17 -4.03
C PHE A 71 4.72 -1.99 -4.67
N ILE A 72 4.67 -3.25 -4.27
CA ILE A 72 3.45 -4.04 -4.29
C ILE A 72 2.84 -3.90 -2.90
N SER A 73 1.61 -3.41 -2.82
CA SER A 73 0.94 -3.08 -1.56
C SER A 73 -0.04 -4.18 -1.16
N ILE A 74 0.03 -4.61 0.09
CA ILE A 74 -0.75 -5.73 0.62
C ILE A 74 -1.54 -5.25 1.83
N LEU A 75 -2.84 -5.50 1.83
CA LEU A 75 -3.71 -5.27 2.98
C LEU A 75 -4.08 -6.61 3.60
N ILE A 76 -3.67 -6.82 4.84
CA ILE A 76 -3.98 -8.04 5.59
C ILE A 76 -4.85 -7.67 6.78
N ILE A 77 -5.96 -8.38 6.93
CA ILE A 77 -6.87 -8.21 8.06
C ILE A 77 -6.68 -9.39 9.01
N LYS A 78 -6.26 -9.10 10.24
CA LYS A 78 -6.05 -10.11 11.27
C LYS A 78 -7.32 -10.92 11.50
N GLY A 79 -7.18 -12.23 11.52
CA GLY A 79 -8.27 -13.17 11.77
C GLY A 79 -9.05 -13.59 10.54
N GLN A 80 -8.72 -13.07 9.36
CA GLN A 80 -9.20 -13.64 8.09
C GLN A 80 -8.31 -14.81 7.68
N LYS A 81 -8.88 -15.72 6.87
CA LYS A 81 -8.16 -16.91 6.38
C LYS A 81 -7.17 -16.57 5.27
N ASN A 82 -6.24 -15.69 5.57
CA ASN A 82 -5.17 -15.36 4.63
C ASN A 82 -3.87 -15.93 5.15
N SER A 83 -3.19 -16.68 4.30
CA SER A 83 -1.84 -17.16 4.60
C SER A 83 -0.86 -16.01 4.43
N TYR A 84 -0.12 -15.72 5.48
CA TYR A 84 0.98 -14.75 5.46
C TYR A 84 2.05 -15.16 6.48
N PRO A 85 3.29 -14.68 6.34
CA PRO A 85 4.36 -15.03 7.28
C PRO A 85 4.15 -14.34 8.63
N VAL A 86 3.43 -15.01 9.53
CA VAL A 86 3.00 -14.46 10.83
C VAL A 86 4.18 -14.00 11.68
N GLU A 87 5.28 -14.75 11.68
CA GLU A 87 6.48 -14.40 12.45
C GLU A 87 7.15 -13.13 11.93
N LEU A 88 7.21 -12.96 10.62
CA LEU A 88 7.78 -11.79 9.97
C LEU A 88 6.94 -10.54 10.20
N LEU A 89 5.62 -10.70 10.18
CA LEU A 89 4.65 -9.62 10.31
C LEU A 89 4.06 -9.57 11.73
N TYR A 90 4.86 -9.87 12.73
CA TYR A 90 4.42 -9.84 14.11
C TYR A 90 4.33 -8.40 14.64
N THR A 91 3.21 -8.09 15.28
CA THR A 91 2.99 -6.82 15.96
C THR A 91 1.98 -6.98 17.09
N LEU A 92 2.13 -6.17 18.13
CA LEU A 92 1.16 -6.07 19.23
C LEU A 92 0.19 -4.90 19.05
N GLU A 93 0.43 -4.04 18.08
CA GLU A 93 -0.40 -2.87 17.82
C GLU A 93 -0.96 -2.91 16.40
N TYR A 94 -2.17 -2.39 16.23
CA TYR A 94 -2.84 -2.26 14.94
C TYR A 94 -3.35 -0.83 14.74
N PRO A 95 -3.31 -0.29 13.53
CA PRO A 95 -2.66 -0.85 12.35
C PRO A 95 -1.14 -0.83 12.43
N THR A 96 -0.48 -1.68 11.67
CA THR A 96 0.97 -1.66 11.50
C THR A 96 1.33 -1.73 10.03
N LEU A 97 2.26 -0.88 9.63
CA LEU A 97 2.79 -0.82 8.28
C LEU A 97 4.21 -1.36 8.27
N PHE A 98 4.43 -2.40 7.47
CA PHE A 98 5.74 -3.04 7.29
C PHE A 98 6.33 -2.68 5.93
N PHE A 99 7.64 -2.51 5.90
CA PHE A 99 8.41 -2.25 4.69
C PHE A 99 9.37 -3.40 4.46
N LEU A 100 9.07 -4.23 3.48
CA LEU A 100 9.88 -5.40 3.15
C LEU A 100 10.50 -5.22 1.77
N ASP A 101 11.71 -5.74 1.58
CA ASP A 101 12.23 -5.87 0.23
C ASP A 101 11.58 -7.07 -0.50
N LYS A 102 11.92 -7.29 -1.76
CA LYS A 102 11.35 -8.39 -2.55
C LYS A 102 11.74 -9.79 -2.03
N TYR A 103 12.70 -9.88 -1.12
CA TYR A 103 13.13 -11.11 -0.45
C TYR A 103 12.53 -11.25 0.95
N GLU A 104 11.50 -10.47 1.28
CA GLU A 104 10.81 -10.46 2.57
C GLU A 104 11.69 -9.98 3.74
N LEU A 105 12.73 -9.20 3.49
CA LEU A 105 13.56 -8.63 4.54
C LEU A 105 13.09 -7.21 4.91
N ASN A 106 13.00 -6.94 6.21
CA ASN A 106 12.72 -5.60 6.70
C ASN A 106 13.88 -4.67 6.40
N PHE A 107 13.70 -3.69 5.53
CA PHE A 107 14.73 -2.71 5.22
C PHE A 107 14.47 -1.33 5.83
N CYS A 108 13.29 -1.15 6.41
CA CYS A 108 12.88 0.08 7.08
C CYS A 108 12.04 -0.30 8.29
N PRO A 109 12.20 0.37 9.45
CA PRO A 109 11.42 0.05 10.64
C PRO A 109 9.91 0.19 10.41
N LYS A 110 9.15 -0.77 10.94
CA LYS A 110 7.68 -0.74 10.88
C LYS A 110 7.12 0.48 11.62
N VAL A 111 5.95 0.92 11.19
CA VAL A 111 5.16 1.97 11.85
C VAL A 111 3.92 1.32 12.44
N SER A 112 3.73 1.46 13.76
CA SER A 112 2.59 0.86 14.45
C SER A 112 1.71 1.92 15.10
N GLY A 113 0.41 1.64 15.17
CA GLY A 113 -0.57 2.46 15.87
C GLY A 113 -1.06 3.61 15.01
N LYS A 114 -0.49 4.79 15.19
CA LYS A 114 -0.95 5.99 14.49
C LYS A 114 -0.17 6.21 13.19
N ILE A 115 -0.81 5.97 12.07
CA ILE A 115 -0.22 6.17 10.74
C ILE A 115 -0.87 7.39 10.10
N THR A 116 -0.25 8.55 10.28
CA THR A 116 -0.71 9.82 9.70
C THR A 116 -0.09 10.06 8.34
N PRO A 117 -0.65 10.96 7.50
CA PRO A 117 -0.02 11.34 6.23
C PRO A 117 1.41 11.86 6.42
N GLU A 118 1.68 12.59 7.50
CA GLU A 118 3.01 13.12 7.82
C GLU A 118 4.01 12.01 8.14
N ILE A 119 3.59 11.02 8.94
CA ILE A 119 4.44 9.86 9.27
C ILE A 119 4.72 9.04 8.01
N LEU A 120 3.71 8.79 7.20
CA LEU A 120 3.88 8.06 5.94
C LEU A 120 4.83 8.79 5.00
N SER A 121 4.66 10.09 4.82
CA SER A 121 5.52 10.92 3.98
C SER A 121 6.98 10.88 4.46
N LYS A 122 7.18 11.00 5.76
CA LYS A 122 8.51 10.94 6.37
C LYS A 122 9.19 9.59 6.11
N LYS A 123 8.47 8.50 6.31
CA LYS A 123 8.99 7.15 6.07
C LYS A 123 9.34 6.90 4.60
N LEU A 124 8.50 7.35 3.69
CA LEU A 124 8.77 7.25 2.25
C LEU A 124 10.04 8.02 1.85
N LYS A 125 10.31 9.15 2.49
CA LYS A 125 11.53 9.92 2.23
C LYS A 125 12.78 9.30 2.87
N GLU A 126 12.67 8.76 4.09
CA GLU A 126 13.80 8.18 4.80
C GLU A 126 14.26 6.84 4.22
N CYS A 127 13.36 6.06 3.68
CA CYS A 127 13.61 4.67 3.30
C CYS A 127 13.68 4.44 1.79
N PHE A 128 13.42 5.48 0.98
CA PHE A 128 13.38 5.34 -0.49
C PHE A 128 14.09 6.45 -1.26
#